data_8bbae96cc75f8bf6fe76702ed9df6884
#
_entry.id   8bbae96cc75f8bf6fe76702ed9df6884
#
_cell.length_a   1.000
_cell.length_b   1.000
_cell.length_c   1.000
_cell.angle_alpha   90.00
_cell.angle_beta   90.00
_cell.angle_gamma   90.00
#
_symmetry.space_group_name_H-M   'P 1'
#
loop_
_entity.id
_entity.type
_entity.pdbx_description
1 polymer ?
#
loop_
_entity_poly.entity_id
_entity_poly.type
_entity_poly.pdbx_seq_one_letter_code
_entity_poly.pdbx_strand_id
1 'polypeptide(L)'
;STAYNYSLGGSIVDPRLKLLQVTPIAPMNTTAYRSFTSSILLPCDMSLEIVPEYTKDDSTCIITDGIVTHYKNVDLIKVEFSETSVNLLRFETYDFWNKVKTKFL
;
A
#
# COMPACT_ATOMS: atom_id res chain seq x y z
N SER A 1 -5.26 -3.54 3.59
CA SER A 1 -5.27 -4.56 4.67
C SER A 1 -4.08 -5.51 4.54
N THR A 2 -3.69 -6.12 5.64
CA THR A 2 -2.58 -7.11 5.67
C THR A 2 -2.85 -8.28 4.71
N ALA A 3 -4.07 -8.79 4.71
CA ALA A 3 -4.46 -9.92 3.87
C ALA A 3 -4.36 -9.59 2.37
N TYR A 4 -4.87 -8.45 1.96
CA TYR A 4 -4.80 -8.03 0.56
C TYR A 4 -3.36 -7.78 0.11
N ASN A 5 -2.58 -7.09 0.92
CA ASN A 5 -1.16 -6.85 0.66
C ASN A 5 -0.38 -8.17 0.54
N TYR A 6 -0.62 -9.11 1.45
CA TYR A 6 0.00 -10.43 1.41
C TYR A 6 -0.37 -11.20 0.13
N SER A 7 -1.63 -11.13 -0.29
CA SER A 7 -2.09 -11.80 -1.52
C SER A 7 -1.43 -11.26 -2.79
N LEU A 8 -0.94 -10.03 -2.76
CA LEU A 8 -0.19 -9.39 -3.84
C LEU A 8 1.32 -9.67 -3.77
N GLY A 9 1.77 -10.47 -2.82
CA GLY A 9 3.20 -10.72 -2.61
C GLY A 9 3.89 -9.68 -1.72
N GLY A 10 3.12 -8.85 -1.03
CA GLY A 10 3.65 -7.91 -0.06
C GLY A 10 4.10 -8.59 1.23
N SER A 11 4.95 -7.92 1.97
CA SER A 11 5.47 -8.42 3.25
C SER A 11 4.45 -8.25 4.37
N ILE A 12 4.44 -9.19 5.30
CA ILE A 12 3.74 -9.03 6.56
C ILE A 12 4.65 -8.20 7.47
N VAL A 13 4.12 -7.08 7.96
CA VAL A 13 4.89 -6.10 8.74
C VAL A 13 4.35 -6.04 10.16
N ASP A 14 5.26 -6.12 11.13
CA ASP A 14 4.90 -5.91 12.54
C ASP A 14 4.31 -4.49 12.71
N PRO A 15 3.14 -4.35 13.33
CA PRO A 15 2.47 -3.05 13.45
C PRO A 15 3.21 -2.01 14.29
N ARG A 16 4.25 -2.41 15.02
CA ARG A 16 5.11 -1.48 15.77
C ARG A 16 6.09 -0.73 14.87
N LEU A 17 6.31 -1.23 13.65
CA LEU A 17 7.19 -0.57 12.69
C LEU A 17 6.42 0.54 11.98
N LYS A 18 6.98 1.74 12.01
CA LYS A 18 6.43 2.91 11.32
C LYS A 18 7.06 3.03 9.94
N LEU A 19 6.38 2.54 8.93
CA LEU A 19 6.85 2.54 7.56
C LEU A 19 5.69 2.60 6.58
N LEU A 20 6.00 2.98 5.36
CA LEU A 20 5.11 2.84 4.20
C LEU A 20 5.53 1.60 3.43
N GLN A 21 4.59 0.78 3.05
CA GLN A 21 4.82 -0.33 2.14
C GLN A 21 4.13 -0.05 0.81
N VAL A 22 4.89 -0.17 -0.27
CA VAL A 22 4.41 -0.01 -1.64
C VAL A 22 4.47 -1.35 -2.33
N THR A 23 3.31 -1.91 -2.65
CA THR A 23 3.23 -3.22 -3.31
C THR A 23 2.61 -3.04 -4.69
N PRO A 24 3.31 -3.43 -5.77
CA PRO A 24 2.77 -3.32 -7.10
C PRO A 24 1.64 -4.32 -7.33
N ILE A 25 0.62 -3.90 -8.07
CA ILE A 25 -0.46 -4.77 -8.53
C ILE A 25 -0.22 -5.07 -9.99
N ALA A 26 -0.06 -6.36 -10.33
CA ALA A 26 0.16 -6.82 -11.69
C ALA A 26 1.31 -6.09 -12.42
N PRO A 27 2.53 -6.08 -11.87
CA PRO A 27 3.65 -5.44 -12.52
C PRO A 27 3.99 -6.15 -13.84
N MET A 28 4.34 -5.35 -14.85
CA MET A 28 4.73 -5.88 -16.17
C MET A 28 6.22 -5.66 -16.41
N ASN A 29 6.92 -6.72 -16.79
CA ASN A 29 8.28 -6.67 -17.27
C ASN A 29 8.34 -7.23 -18.69
N THR A 30 8.64 -6.37 -19.65
CA THR A 30 8.86 -6.71 -21.04
C THR A 30 10.20 -6.14 -21.49
N THR A 31 10.58 -6.38 -22.75
CA THR A 31 11.77 -5.75 -23.34
C THR A 31 11.66 -4.23 -23.40
N ALA A 32 10.44 -3.69 -23.48
CA ALA A 32 10.15 -2.25 -23.56
C ALA A 32 9.89 -1.60 -22.20
N TYR A 33 9.41 -2.37 -21.20
CA TYR A 33 9.00 -1.84 -19.91
C TYR A 33 9.64 -2.63 -18.77
N ARG A 34 10.15 -1.90 -17.80
CA ARG A 34 10.67 -2.48 -16.56
C ARG A 34 9.95 -1.88 -15.37
N SER A 35 9.47 -2.73 -14.47
CA SER A 35 8.88 -2.33 -13.20
C SER A 35 9.46 -3.19 -12.08
N PHE A 36 9.43 -2.68 -10.85
CA PHE A 36 9.73 -3.53 -9.71
C PHE A 36 8.56 -4.49 -9.47
N THR A 37 8.88 -5.72 -9.08
CA THR A 37 7.90 -6.81 -8.89
C THR A 37 7.70 -7.18 -7.42
N SER A 38 8.55 -6.66 -6.55
CA SER A 38 8.47 -6.88 -5.10
C SER A 38 8.00 -5.63 -4.38
N SER A 39 7.48 -5.77 -3.17
CA SER A 39 7.13 -4.62 -2.36
C SER A 39 8.37 -3.84 -1.93
N ILE A 40 8.20 -2.53 -1.79
CA ILE A 40 9.22 -1.61 -1.30
C ILE A 40 8.78 -1.10 0.07
N LEU A 41 9.72 -1.06 1.01
CA LEU A 41 9.51 -0.52 2.33
C LEU A 41 10.23 0.83 2.45
N LEU A 42 9.49 1.86 2.82
CA LEU A 42 10.01 3.21 2.98
C LEU A 42 9.87 3.64 4.44
N PRO A 43 10.90 4.30 5.01
CA PRO A 43 10.78 4.85 6.36
C PRO A 43 9.70 5.93 6.43
N CYS A 44 9.17 6.16 7.64
CA CYS A 44 8.05 7.07 7.83
C CYS A 44 8.37 8.56 7.56
N ASP A 45 9.63 8.92 7.45
CA ASP A 45 10.08 10.29 7.11
C ASP A 45 10.22 10.52 5.60
N MET A 46 9.97 9.50 4.78
CA MET A 46 9.97 9.61 3.33
C MET A 46 8.55 9.76 2.77
N SER A 47 8.46 10.41 1.64
CA SER A 47 7.24 10.46 0.84
C SER A 47 7.45 9.71 -0.49
N LEU A 48 6.36 9.18 -1.02
CA LEU A 48 6.31 8.58 -2.34
C LEU A 48 5.60 9.53 -3.29
N GLU A 49 6.20 9.80 -4.43
CA GLU A 49 5.56 10.55 -5.50
C GLU A 49 5.27 9.61 -6.67
N ILE A 50 4.03 9.60 -7.10
CA ILE A 50 3.56 8.79 -8.22
C ILE A 50 3.10 9.71 -9.33
N VAL A 51 3.71 9.58 -10.49
CA VAL A 51 3.30 10.28 -11.71
C VAL A 51 2.52 9.29 -12.57
N PRO A 52 1.19 9.43 -12.67
CA PRO A 52 0.42 8.55 -13.52
C PRO A 52 0.84 8.70 -14.98
N GLU A 53 0.97 7.60 -15.70
CA GLU A 53 1.15 7.65 -17.13
C GLU A 53 -0.13 8.11 -17.81
N TYR A 54 0.03 8.71 -18.97
CA TYR A 54 -1.09 9.20 -19.76
C TYR A 54 -2.03 8.07 -20.16
N THR A 55 -3.31 8.21 -19.84
CA THR A 55 -4.37 7.31 -20.27
C THR A 55 -5.31 8.01 -21.24
N LYS A 56 -6.03 7.24 -22.09
CA LYS A 56 -6.90 7.82 -23.13
C LYS A 56 -8.02 8.69 -22.57
N ASP A 57 -8.47 8.43 -21.36
CA ASP A 57 -9.59 9.15 -20.72
C ASP A 57 -9.13 10.11 -19.62
N ASP A 58 -7.82 10.24 -19.40
CA ASP A 58 -7.21 11.06 -18.33
C ASP A 58 -7.81 10.82 -16.93
N SER A 59 -8.35 9.63 -16.72
CA SER A 59 -9.00 9.25 -15.46
C SER A 59 -8.07 8.41 -14.60
N THR A 60 -7.95 8.81 -13.33
CA THR A 60 -7.22 8.05 -12.31
C THR A 60 -8.19 7.64 -11.21
N CYS A 61 -8.23 6.35 -10.92
CA CYS A 61 -9.02 5.80 -9.84
C CYS A 61 -8.14 5.61 -8.61
N ILE A 62 -8.52 6.24 -7.50
CA ILE A 62 -7.85 6.08 -6.21
C ILE A 62 -8.84 5.45 -5.23
N ILE A 63 -8.40 4.38 -4.59
CA ILE A 63 -9.19 3.64 -3.61
C ILE A 63 -8.51 3.81 -2.24
N THR A 64 -9.21 4.44 -1.32
CA THR A 64 -8.73 4.70 0.04
C THR A 64 -9.67 4.03 1.03
N ASP A 65 -9.18 3.05 1.78
CA ASP A 65 -9.99 2.28 2.76
C ASP A 65 -11.33 1.80 2.17
N GLY A 66 -11.28 1.28 0.93
CA GLY A 66 -12.46 0.77 0.24
C GLY A 66 -13.32 1.84 -0.43
N ILE A 67 -13.02 3.12 -0.26
CA ILE A 67 -13.74 4.22 -0.91
C ILE A 67 -13.09 4.51 -2.25
N VAL A 68 -13.87 4.39 -3.31
CA VAL A 68 -13.44 4.62 -4.69
C VAL A 68 -13.68 6.08 -5.08
N THR A 69 -12.65 6.75 -5.56
CA THR A 69 -12.75 8.11 -6.06
C THR A 69 -12.06 8.21 -7.42
N HIS A 70 -12.71 8.84 -8.36
CA HIS A 70 -12.19 9.10 -9.70
C HIS A 70 -11.75 10.55 -9.83
N TYR A 71 -10.54 10.74 -10.34
CA TYR A 71 -9.96 12.05 -10.59
C TYR A 71 -9.59 12.19 -12.07
N LYS A 72 -9.71 13.39 -12.60
CA LYS A 72 -9.27 13.71 -13.96
C LYS A 72 -8.02 14.59 -13.91
N ASN A 73 -7.16 14.41 -14.91
CA ASN A 73 -5.97 15.24 -15.10
C ASN A 73 -5.04 15.26 -13.88
N VAL A 74 -4.78 14.09 -13.32
CA VAL A 74 -3.86 13.96 -12.18
C VAL A 74 -2.42 13.98 -12.69
N ASP A 75 -1.66 14.97 -12.26
CA ASP A 75 -0.24 15.10 -12.62
C ASP A 75 0.67 14.41 -11.60
N LEU A 76 0.27 14.41 -10.35
CA LEU A 76 1.08 13.87 -9.26
C LEU A 76 0.20 13.34 -8.13
N ILE A 77 0.55 12.17 -7.61
CA ILE A 77 -0.01 11.63 -6.37
C ILE A 77 1.13 11.56 -5.36
N LYS A 78 0.99 12.27 -4.26
CA LYS A 78 1.94 12.21 -3.15
C LYS A 78 1.38 11.40 -2.01
N VAL A 79 2.15 10.44 -1.54
CA VAL A 79 1.80 9.58 -0.40
C VAL A 79 2.84 9.78 0.69
N GLU A 80 2.40 10.07 1.89
CA GLU A 80 3.28 10.24 3.03
C GLU A 80 2.67 9.64 4.29
N PHE A 81 3.50 9.38 5.27
CA PHE A 81 3.07 8.84 6.55
C PHE A 81 2.28 9.93 7.31
N SER A 82 1.10 9.57 7.80
CA SER A 82 0.26 10.51 8.55
C SER A 82 0.79 10.72 9.96
N GLU A 83 0.77 11.96 10.43
CA GLU A 83 1.02 12.29 11.84
C GLU A 83 -0.16 11.90 12.73
N THR A 84 -1.35 11.75 12.13
CA THR A 84 -2.57 11.35 12.84
C THR A 84 -2.64 9.82 12.93
N SER A 85 -2.91 9.30 14.11
CA SER A 85 -3.08 7.88 14.34
C SER A 85 -4.47 7.58 14.93
N VAL A 86 -4.90 6.33 14.75
CA VAL A 86 -6.14 5.83 15.34
C VAL A 86 -5.79 4.86 16.45
N ASN A 87 -6.39 5.06 17.62
CA ASN A 87 -6.23 4.15 18.74
C ASN A 87 -7.31 3.07 18.69
N LEU A 88 -6.87 1.81 18.68
CA LEU A 88 -7.78 0.67 18.73
C LEU A 88 -7.93 0.19 20.16
N LEU A 89 -9.16 0.22 20.67
CA LEU A 89 -9.47 -0.34 22.00
C LEU A 89 -9.53 -1.86 21.92
N ARG A 90 -8.78 -2.52 22.81
CA ARG A 90 -8.78 -3.97 22.92
C ARG A 90 -9.00 -4.38 24.37
N PHE A 91 -9.89 -5.33 24.56
CA PHE A 91 -10.26 -5.84 25.91
C PHE A 91 -9.46 -7.07 26.31
N GLU A 92 -8.74 -7.68 25.34
CA GLU A 92 -7.93 -8.86 25.57
C GLU A 92 -6.50 -8.59 25.12
N THR A 93 -5.55 -9.38 25.61
CA THR A 93 -4.17 -9.33 25.11
C THR A 93 -4.18 -9.67 23.63
N TYR A 94 -3.73 -8.73 22.84
CA TYR A 94 -3.66 -8.89 21.39
C TYR A 94 -2.26 -9.28 20.96
N ASP A 95 -2.16 -10.42 20.28
CA ASP A 95 -0.94 -10.89 19.69
C ASP A 95 -1.09 -10.93 18.16
N PHE A 96 -0.47 -9.95 17.50
CA PHE A 96 -0.51 -9.81 16.04
C PHE A 96 0.02 -11.07 15.33
N TRP A 97 1.17 -11.57 15.78
CA TRP A 97 1.80 -12.71 15.12
C TRP A 97 1.05 -14.01 15.30
N ASN A 98 0.38 -14.18 16.43
CA ASN A 98 -0.50 -15.32 16.62
C ASN A 98 -1.71 -15.27 15.68
N LYS A 99 -2.27 -14.08 15.46
CA LYS A 99 -3.35 -13.89 14.48
C LYS A 99 -2.88 -14.17 13.05
N VAL A 100 -1.69 -13.72 12.69
CA VAL A 100 -1.08 -14.03 11.38
C VAL A 100 -0.91 -15.53 11.22
N LYS A 101 -0.37 -16.23 12.22
CA LYS A 101 -0.21 -17.67 12.20
C LYS A 101 -1.54 -18.38 11.99
N THR A 102 -2.58 -17.97 12.69
CA THR A 102 -3.91 -18.59 12.58
C THR A 102 -4.54 -18.38 11.21
N LYS A 103 -4.34 -17.20 10.59
CA LYS A 103 -4.97 -16.85 9.31
C LYS A 103 -4.21 -17.32 8.08
N PHE A 104 -2.89 -17.39 8.12
CA PHE A 104 -2.06 -17.59 6.93
C PHE A 104 -1.21 -18.85 6.96
N LEU A 105 -1.15 -19.56 8.08
CA LEU A 105 -0.37 -20.80 8.21
C LEU A 105 -1.27 -22.01 8.58
#